data_2e48f65275909c47b240e609aca7017b
#
_entry.id   2e48f65275909c47b240e609aca7017b
#
_cell.length_a   1.000
_cell.length_b   1.000
_cell.length_c   1.000
_cell.angle_alpha   90.00
_cell.angle_beta   90.00
_cell.angle_gamma   90.00
#
_symmetry.space_group_name_H-M   'P 1'
#
loop_
_entity.id
_entity.type
_entity.pdbx_description
1 polymer ?
#
loop_
_entity_poly.entity_id
_entity_poly.type
_entity_poly.pdbx_seq_one_letter_code
_entity_poly.pdbx_strand_id
1 'polypeptide(L)'
;MFELLSVAVLCVLLAPARSQLSKDAVLRINKGVLRDVLAGSFQQGDALQGALGDVPLGSGGPVAGGRTLLDSLSGGLLGGGGLLSTVQGLTGLRIVELTLPRVSLRLLPGVGIHLNLYTRAAISAKSLLGFLDIAVEVNITSRVRLTMGGMGYPRLVMERCDTLLGGIKVRLLRGLLPIVDNLLASVLNRLLPNLLCPVVDVALGLVNDQLGLVNSLVPLGLLGSIQYTVSSLPLVTGQFLEVDLNTVVERVAGGLVDYPLGRPEAVPMLPRVPMPPLPPMPDTSSSQLGLSVNFLSSVISALQKQGVLDLDISSGMFPELPPLTTLTLGALIPAVFKAYPESRELLLKIAVPKAPVVTLKKNKGVIQLTATAEVMVIHPNDTQKSLCLLNIDAALLAQFSVEDHKLKISVSLEKTDLSLVSSSIGDFDISLLETLVGKIFDVAFLPAMNSVLGRGVPLPKLLNIDFTSAEVNVIEV
;
A
#
# COMPACT_ATOMS: atom_id res chain seq x y z
N MET A 1 -40.39 -33.93 -4.44
CA MET A 1 -40.30 -32.57 -3.89
C MET A 1 -39.42 -32.50 -2.65
N PHE A 2 -39.47 -33.45 -1.74
CA PHE A 2 -38.60 -33.45 -0.54
C PHE A 2 -37.10 -33.60 -0.82
N GLU A 3 -36.71 -34.39 -1.81
CA GLU A 3 -35.27 -34.58 -2.13
C GLU A 3 -34.64 -33.33 -2.75
N LEU A 4 -35.36 -32.58 -3.60
CA LEU A 4 -34.85 -31.33 -4.17
C LEU A 4 -34.71 -30.24 -3.12
N LEU A 5 -35.57 -30.21 -2.11
CA LEU A 5 -35.44 -29.28 -0.99
C LEU A 5 -34.22 -29.61 -0.11
N SER A 6 -33.98 -30.91 0.10
CA SER A 6 -32.82 -31.39 0.89
C SER A 6 -31.48 -31.04 0.25
N VAL A 7 -31.39 -31.19 -1.10
CA VAL A 7 -30.17 -30.83 -1.85
C VAL A 7 -29.99 -29.32 -1.88
N ALA A 8 -31.04 -28.53 -2.02
CA ALA A 8 -30.95 -27.06 -1.97
C ALA A 8 -30.52 -26.56 -0.58
N VAL A 9 -31.03 -27.15 0.51
CA VAL A 9 -30.58 -26.82 1.87
C VAL A 9 -29.14 -27.24 2.11
N LEU A 10 -28.72 -28.41 1.59
CA LEU A 10 -27.33 -28.87 1.70
C LEU A 10 -26.37 -27.97 0.89
N CYS A 11 -26.77 -27.49 -0.28
CA CYS A 11 -25.98 -26.53 -1.07
C CYS A 11 -25.85 -25.18 -0.38
N VAL A 12 -26.86 -24.72 0.35
CA VAL A 12 -26.80 -23.47 1.14
C VAL A 12 -25.92 -23.67 2.38
N LEU A 13 -25.91 -24.85 2.98
CA LEU A 13 -25.03 -25.16 4.12
C LEU A 13 -23.58 -25.44 3.72
N LEU A 14 -23.35 -25.86 2.47
CA LEU A 14 -22.02 -26.08 1.88
C LEU A 14 -21.50 -24.88 1.10
N ALA A 15 -22.31 -23.84 0.92
CA ALA A 15 -21.76 -22.56 0.49
C ALA A 15 -20.69 -22.18 1.51
N PRO A 16 -19.39 -22.09 1.13
CA PRO A 16 -18.39 -21.65 2.06
C PRO A 16 -18.89 -20.31 2.58
N ALA A 17 -19.20 -20.23 3.88
CA ALA A 17 -19.29 -18.95 4.55
C ALA A 17 -17.93 -18.32 4.22
N ARG A 18 -17.88 -17.43 3.23
CA ARG A 18 -16.76 -16.53 3.06
C ARG A 18 -16.69 -15.83 4.39
N SER A 19 -15.85 -16.33 5.27
CA SER A 19 -15.38 -15.55 6.38
C SER A 19 -14.90 -14.28 5.70
N GLN A 20 -15.66 -13.20 5.83
CA GLN A 20 -15.18 -11.88 5.45
C GLN A 20 -14.01 -11.67 6.39
N LEU A 21 -12.82 -12.08 5.94
CA LEU A 21 -11.58 -11.68 6.58
C LEU A 21 -11.67 -10.17 6.70
N SER A 22 -11.70 -9.68 7.91
CA SER A 22 -11.78 -8.25 8.19
C SER A 22 -10.53 -7.63 7.60
N LYS A 23 -10.71 -6.95 6.47
CA LYS A 23 -9.65 -6.23 5.76
C LYS A 23 -9.27 -4.98 6.54
N ASP A 24 -7.99 -4.65 6.57
CA ASP A 24 -7.53 -3.40 7.18
C ASP A 24 -7.59 -2.25 6.18
N ALA A 25 -7.33 -2.55 4.91
CA ALA A 25 -7.43 -1.59 3.82
C ALA A 25 -7.82 -2.28 2.50
N VAL A 26 -8.37 -1.50 1.58
CA VAL A 26 -8.70 -1.93 0.21
C VAL A 26 -8.20 -0.87 -0.76
N LEU A 27 -7.39 -1.28 -1.73
CA LEU A 27 -6.89 -0.41 -2.78
C LEU A 27 -7.50 -0.80 -4.13
N ARG A 28 -8.20 0.13 -4.78
CA ARG A 28 -8.68 0.01 -6.15
C ARG A 28 -7.80 0.80 -7.09
N ILE A 29 -7.40 0.18 -8.18
CA ILE A 29 -6.50 0.74 -9.19
C ILE A 29 -7.20 0.73 -10.53
N ASN A 30 -7.39 1.89 -11.14
CA ASN A 30 -8.01 2.00 -12.45
C ASN A 30 -7.11 1.36 -13.52
N LYS A 31 -7.74 0.77 -14.54
CA LYS A 31 -7.06 0.23 -15.73
C LYS A 31 -6.11 1.21 -16.39
N GLY A 32 -6.39 2.52 -16.31
CA GLY A 32 -5.54 3.58 -16.84
C GLY A 32 -4.16 3.62 -16.18
N VAL A 33 -4.11 3.58 -14.85
CA VAL A 33 -2.86 3.54 -14.08
C VAL A 33 -2.03 2.33 -14.48
N LEU A 34 -2.66 1.15 -14.54
CA LEU A 34 -1.97 -0.08 -14.90
C LEU A 34 -1.42 -0.02 -16.35
N ARG A 35 -2.18 0.57 -17.27
CA ARG A 35 -1.73 0.82 -18.64
C ARG A 35 -0.51 1.75 -18.65
N ASP A 36 -0.55 2.85 -17.89
CA ASP A 36 0.50 3.86 -17.89
C ASP A 36 1.79 3.33 -17.24
N VAL A 37 1.67 2.52 -16.20
CA VAL A 37 2.81 1.81 -15.57
C VAL A 37 3.42 0.80 -16.55
N LEU A 38 2.61 0.03 -17.27
CA LEU A 38 3.08 -0.89 -18.31
C LEU A 38 3.75 -0.11 -19.46
N ALA A 39 3.17 0.99 -19.92
CA ALA A 39 3.78 1.84 -20.93
C ALA A 39 5.12 2.40 -20.46
N GLY A 40 5.20 2.85 -19.20
CA GLY A 40 6.44 3.34 -18.58
C GLY A 40 7.52 2.26 -18.46
N SER A 41 7.15 1.01 -18.22
CA SER A 41 8.11 -0.10 -18.13
C SER A 41 8.81 -0.37 -19.45
N PHE A 42 8.16 -0.13 -20.59
CA PHE A 42 8.80 -0.18 -21.91
C PHE A 42 9.71 1.02 -22.18
N GLN A 43 9.46 2.18 -21.54
CA GLN A 43 10.31 3.37 -21.70
C GLN A 43 11.58 3.30 -20.86
N GLN A 44 11.53 2.70 -19.67
CA GLN A 44 12.72 2.49 -18.83
C GLN A 44 13.72 1.50 -19.44
N GLY A 45 13.39 0.94 -20.57
CA GLY A 45 14.14 -0.13 -21.19
C GLY A 45 15.20 0.30 -22.20
N ASP A 46 16.17 1.18 -21.84
CA ASP A 46 17.49 1.14 -22.50
C ASP A 46 18.08 -0.27 -22.45
N ALA A 47 17.75 -1.03 -21.41
CA ALA A 47 18.02 -2.45 -21.30
C ALA A 47 17.29 -3.32 -22.35
N LEU A 48 16.09 -2.90 -22.80
CA LEU A 48 15.33 -3.60 -23.84
C LEU A 48 15.89 -3.30 -25.24
N GLN A 49 16.32 -2.09 -25.51
CA GLN A 49 17.00 -1.75 -26.77
C GLN A 49 18.37 -2.43 -26.86
N GLY A 50 19.14 -2.47 -25.77
CA GLY A 50 20.40 -3.18 -25.71
C GLY A 50 20.24 -4.70 -25.86
N ALA A 51 19.22 -5.29 -25.26
CA ALA A 51 18.95 -6.74 -25.39
C ALA A 51 18.47 -7.16 -26.79
N LEU A 52 17.83 -6.24 -27.53
CA LEU A 52 17.37 -6.49 -28.90
C LEU A 52 18.42 -6.12 -29.95
N GLY A 53 19.29 -5.13 -29.68
CA GLY A 53 20.32 -4.65 -30.61
C GLY A 53 21.41 -5.68 -30.92
N ASP A 54 21.69 -6.61 -30.02
CA ASP A 54 22.83 -7.54 -30.10
C ASP A 54 22.44 -9.01 -30.35
N VAL A 55 21.22 -9.33 -30.75
CA VAL A 55 20.85 -10.71 -31.09
C VAL A 55 21.16 -10.99 -32.57
N PRO A 56 22.32 -11.57 -32.89
CA PRO A 56 22.57 -12.05 -34.23
C PRO A 56 21.73 -13.30 -34.45
N LEU A 57 20.73 -13.22 -35.32
CA LEU A 57 19.95 -14.34 -35.80
C LEU A 57 20.84 -15.23 -36.72
N GLY A 58 21.72 -15.99 -36.12
CA GLY A 58 22.49 -17.02 -36.82
C GLY A 58 23.99 -16.76 -36.99
N SER A 59 24.77 -16.96 -35.95
CA SER A 59 26.13 -17.50 -36.05
C SER A 59 26.54 -18.00 -34.65
N GLY A 60 26.81 -19.29 -34.53
CA GLY A 60 27.41 -19.88 -33.33
C GLY A 60 28.83 -19.38 -33.17
N GLY A 61 29.06 -18.63 -32.10
CA GLY A 61 30.39 -18.26 -31.62
C GLY A 61 30.34 -18.09 -30.09
N PRO A 62 31.33 -18.58 -29.34
CA PRO A 62 31.30 -18.55 -27.88
C PRO A 62 31.53 -17.13 -27.37
N VAL A 63 30.60 -16.57 -26.61
CA VAL A 63 30.78 -15.34 -25.87
C VAL A 63 30.89 -15.66 -24.39
N ALA A 64 32.01 -15.27 -23.80
CA ALA A 64 32.31 -15.44 -22.40
C ALA A 64 31.53 -14.48 -21.53
N GLY A 65 30.89 -14.98 -20.49
CA GLY A 65 30.67 -14.34 -19.22
C GLY A 65 29.52 -13.32 -19.15
N GLY A 66 28.28 -13.79 -19.13
CA GLY A 66 27.10 -13.04 -18.71
C GLY A 66 25.84 -13.83 -19.03
N ARG A 67 25.25 -14.49 -18.04
CA ARG A 67 23.98 -15.19 -18.21
C ARG A 67 22.88 -14.16 -18.43
N THR A 68 22.59 -13.85 -19.70
CA THR A 68 21.39 -13.14 -20.09
C THR A 68 20.27 -14.16 -20.32
N LEU A 69 19.02 -13.78 -20.04
CA LEU A 69 17.81 -14.61 -20.27
C LEU A 69 17.70 -15.15 -21.70
N LEU A 70 18.45 -14.59 -22.64
CA LEU A 70 18.57 -15.00 -24.03
C LEU A 70 19.41 -16.28 -24.24
N ASP A 71 20.34 -16.61 -23.32
CA ASP A 71 21.13 -17.84 -23.37
C ASP A 71 20.26 -19.10 -23.15
N SER A 72 19.18 -18.99 -22.38
CA SER A 72 18.24 -20.11 -22.20
C SER A 72 17.34 -20.34 -23.41
N LEU A 73 17.12 -19.35 -24.25
CA LEU A 73 16.28 -19.44 -25.45
C LEU A 73 17.07 -19.87 -26.68
N SER A 74 18.37 -19.56 -26.74
CA SER A 74 19.22 -19.92 -27.88
C SER A 74 19.61 -21.41 -27.88
N GLY A 75 19.64 -22.07 -26.73
CA GLY A 75 20.05 -23.46 -26.59
C GLY A 75 19.05 -24.52 -27.07
N GLY A 76 17.77 -24.20 -27.20
CA GLY A 76 16.72 -25.16 -27.50
C GLY A 76 16.14 -25.12 -28.93
N LEU A 77 16.18 -23.99 -29.61
CA LEU A 77 15.49 -23.78 -30.88
C LEU A 77 16.41 -23.43 -32.06
N LEU A 78 17.65 -23.07 -31.79
CA LEU A 78 18.63 -22.65 -32.81
C LEU A 78 19.79 -23.63 -32.95
N GLY A 79 19.74 -24.75 -32.24
CA GLY A 79 20.74 -25.83 -32.33
C GLY A 79 20.68 -26.54 -33.67
N GLY A 80 21.62 -26.23 -34.51
CA GLY A 80 22.04 -27.12 -35.63
C GLY A 80 21.11 -27.19 -36.84
N GLY A 81 21.33 -26.35 -37.81
CA GLY A 81 20.83 -26.60 -39.17
C GLY A 81 19.50 -25.97 -39.50
N GLY A 82 19.44 -24.75 -39.30
CA GLY A 82 18.74 -23.73 -39.88
C GLY A 82 17.43 -23.81 -40.60
N LEU A 83 16.37 -23.43 -39.95
CA LEU A 83 15.18 -22.91 -40.65
C LEU A 83 15.47 -21.60 -41.45
N LEU A 84 16.59 -20.93 -41.19
CA LEU A 84 17.04 -19.71 -41.90
C LEU A 84 17.89 -19.98 -43.12
N SER A 85 18.52 -21.16 -43.21
CA SER A 85 19.28 -21.56 -44.42
C SER A 85 18.39 -21.89 -45.62
N THR A 86 17.11 -22.14 -45.37
CA THR A 86 16.11 -22.49 -46.40
C THR A 86 15.38 -21.28 -47.00
N VAL A 87 15.51 -20.10 -46.43
CA VAL A 87 15.02 -18.87 -47.05
C VAL A 87 16.10 -18.34 -47.95
N GLN A 88 16.11 -18.77 -49.18
CA GLN A 88 16.94 -18.39 -50.33
C GLN A 88 17.77 -17.08 -50.09
N GLY A 89 18.96 -17.22 -49.49
CA GLY A 89 19.95 -16.18 -49.47
C GLY A 89 19.76 -15.02 -48.44
N LEU A 90 18.84 -15.15 -47.46
CA LEU A 90 18.73 -14.17 -46.38
C LEU A 90 19.55 -14.62 -45.15
N THR A 91 20.52 -13.80 -44.76
CA THR A 91 21.37 -14.06 -43.60
C THR A 91 21.46 -12.82 -42.71
N GLY A 92 21.72 -13.00 -41.41
CA GLY A 92 22.02 -11.91 -40.50
C GLY A 92 20.84 -10.97 -40.24
N LEU A 93 19.64 -11.48 -40.03
CA LEU A 93 18.47 -10.72 -39.59
C LEU A 93 18.76 -10.10 -38.21
N ARG A 94 18.64 -8.77 -38.14
CA ARG A 94 18.84 -8.00 -36.90
C ARG A 94 17.72 -6.99 -36.73
N ILE A 95 17.15 -6.88 -35.55
CA ILE A 95 16.31 -5.71 -35.22
C ILE A 95 17.23 -4.55 -34.96
N VAL A 96 17.14 -3.51 -35.78
CA VAL A 96 17.97 -2.30 -35.71
C VAL A 96 17.28 -1.26 -34.86
N GLU A 97 15.96 -1.19 -34.93
CA GLU A 97 15.17 -0.21 -34.21
C GLU A 97 13.81 -0.82 -33.84
N LEU A 98 13.38 -0.55 -32.60
CA LEU A 98 12.05 -0.88 -32.11
C LEU A 98 11.41 0.37 -31.57
N THR A 99 10.30 0.80 -32.15
CA THR A 99 9.56 1.95 -31.60
C THR A 99 8.83 1.55 -30.33
N LEU A 100 8.72 2.49 -29.38
CA LEU A 100 7.96 2.28 -28.15
C LEU A 100 6.53 1.82 -28.46
N PRO A 101 6.06 0.73 -27.87
CA PRO A 101 4.75 0.20 -28.17
C PRO A 101 3.63 1.10 -27.64
N ARG A 102 2.56 1.22 -28.41
CA ARG A 102 1.30 1.76 -27.93
C ARG A 102 0.60 0.67 -27.14
N VAL A 103 0.40 0.93 -25.85
CA VAL A 103 -0.20 -0.03 -24.92
C VAL A 103 -1.71 0.17 -24.87
N SER A 104 -2.46 -0.89 -25.14
CA SER A 104 -3.90 -0.99 -24.90
C SER A 104 -4.15 -2.16 -23.95
N LEU A 105 -4.94 -1.89 -22.89
CA LEU A 105 -5.17 -2.85 -21.81
C LEU A 105 -6.67 -3.02 -21.58
N ARG A 106 -7.11 -4.28 -21.48
CA ARG A 106 -8.47 -4.64 -21.09
C ARG A 106 -8.40 -5.57 -19.88
N LEU A 107 -9.12 -5.23 -18.83
CA LEU A 107 -9.29 -6.08 -17.67
C LEU A 107 -10.31 -7.19 -17.98
N LEU A 108 -9.97 -8.42 -17.66
CA LEU A 108 -10.82 -9.61 -17.81
C LEU A 108 -11.30 -10.04 -16.43
N PRO A 109 -12.57 -9.83 -16.08
CA PRO A 109 -13.09 -10.13 -14.76
C PRO A 109 -12.80 -11.58 -14.33
N GLY A 110 -12.22 -11.75 -13.12
CA GLY A 110 -11.89 -13.04 -12.55
C GLY A 110 -10.74 -13.81 -13.20
N VAL A 111 -10.13 -13.27 -14.25
CA VAL A 111 -9.08 -13.96 -15.03
C VAL A 111 -7.74 -13.21 -14.96
N GLY A 112 -7.74 -11.93 -15.35
CA GLY A 112 -6.50 -11.15 -15.44
C GLY A 112 -6.60 -10.02 -16.45
N ILE A 113 -5.61 -9.91 -17.33
CA ILE A 113 -5.44 -8.77 -18.23
C ILE A 113 -5.25 -9.28 -19.66
N HIS A 114 -5.92 -8.62 -20.58
CA HIS A 114 -5.65 -8.74 -22.01
C HIS A 114 -4.85 -7.52 -22.45
N LEU A 115 -3.62 -7.75 -22.87
CA LEU A 115 -2.68 -6.73 -23.29
C LEU A 115 -2.58 -6.75 -24.81
N ASN A 116 -2.69 -5.58 -25.43
CA ASN A 116 -2.50 -5.41 -26.86
C ASN A 116 -1.48 -4.28 -27.09
N LEU A 117 -0.38 -4.59 -27.75
CA LEU A 117 0.73 -3.70 -28.01
C LEU A 117 0.89 -3.53 -29.51
N TYR A 118 0.92 -2.29 -29.96
CA TYR A 118 1.24 -1.94 -31.34
C TYR A 118 2.62 -1.32 -31.39
N THR A 119 3.52 -1.89 -32.18
CA THR A 119 4.89 -1.38 -32.35
C THR A 119 5.33 -1.47 -33.81
N ARG A 120 6.37 -0.71 -34.16
CA ARG A 120 7.09 -0.81 -35.42
C ARG A 120 8.51 -1.22 -35.16
N ALA A 121 8.97 -2.20 -35.93
CA ALA A 121 10.34 -2.66 -35.88
C ALA A 121 11.03 -2.42 -37.22
N ALA A 122 12.25 -1.91 -37.16
CA ALA A 122 13.16 -1.88 -38.31
C ALA A 122 14.11 -3.06 -38.20
N ILE A 123 14.16 -3.88 -39.24
CA ILE A 123 14.97 -5.08 -39.33
C ILE A 123 15.93 -4.96 -40.46
N SER A 124 17.21 -5.13 -40.24
CA SER A 124 18.21 -5.24 -41.30
C SER A 124 18.52 -6.72 -41.57
N ALA A 125 18.73 -7.04 -42.83
CA ALA A 125 19.12 -8.37 -43.32
C ALA A 125 20.16 -8.27 -44.42
N LYS A 126 20.94 -9.31 -44.59
CA LYS A 126 21.83 -9.48 -45.78
C LYS A 126 21.21 -10.47 -46.75
N SER A 127 21.09 -10.06 -47.99
CA SER A 127 20.69 -10.92 -49.10
C SER A 127 21.84 -11.10 -50.11
N LEU A 128 21.70 -12.00 -51.03
CA LEU A 128 22.63 -12.17 -52.14
C LEU A 128 22.75 -10.91 -53.05
N LEU A 129 21.75 -10.03 -52.95
CA LEU A 129 21.67 -8.79 -53.71
C LEU A 129 22.10 -7.52 -52.92
N GLY A 130 22.51 -7.69 -51.64
CA GLY A 130 22.91 -6.60 -50.77
C GLY A 130 22.13 -6.54 -49.46
N PHE A 131 22.21 -5.36 -48.78
CA PHE A 131 21.50 -5.12 -47.51
C PHE A 131 20.02 -4.81 -47.76
N LEU A 132 19.18 -5.36 -46.93
CA LEU A 132 17.73 -5.18 -46.88
C LEU A 132 17.35 -4.44 -45.62
N ASP A 133 16.63 -3.34 -45.78
CA ASP A 133 15.97 -2.66 -44.66
C ASP A 133 14.47 -2.98 -44.69
N ILE A 134 14.00 -3.63 -43.66
CA ILE A 134 12.62 -4.10 -43.57
C ILE A 134 11.96 -3.37 -42.41
N ALA A 135 10.93 -2.60 -42.69
CA ALA A 135 10.09 -2.01 -41.65
C ALA A 135 8.80 -2.81 -41.53
N VAL A 136 8.52 -3.28 -40.32
CA VAL A 136 7.32 -4.07 -40.03
C VAL A 136 6.48 -3.39 -38.97
N GLU A 137 5.16 -3.47 -39.14
CA GLU A 137 4.19 -3.10 -38.13
C GLU A 137 3.70 -4.39 -37.47
N VAL A 138 3.78 -4.45 -36.15
CA VAL A 138 3.45 -5.68 -35.39
C VAL A 138 2.44 -5.34 -34.30
N ASN A 139 1.39 -6.15 -34.25
CA ASN A 139 0.47 -6.23 -33.13
C ASN A 139 0.85 -7.41 -32.24
N ILE A 140 1.15 -7.15 -30.98
CA ILE A 140 1.44 -8.18 -29.99
C ILE A 140 0.22 -8.27 -29.08
N THR A 141 -0.34 -9.47 -28.99
CA THR A 141 -1.49 -9.74 -28.13
C THR A 141 -1.06 -10.70 -27.04
N SER A 142 -1.20 -10.29 -25.78
CA SER A 142 -0.82 -11.14 -24.66
C SER A 142 -1.97 -11.28 -23.66
N ARG A 143 -2.17 -12.53 -23.22
CA ARG A 143 -3.04 -12.83 -22.09
C ARG A 143 -2.19 -13.00 -20.85
N VAL A 144 -2.45 -12.17 -19.87
CA VAL A 144 -1.69 -12.10 -18.62
C VAL A 144 -2.61 -12.46 -17.47
N ARG A 145 -2.22 -13.48 -16.70
CA ARG A 145 -2.92 -13.88 -15.49
C ARG A 145 -2.37 -13.16 -14.29
N LEU A 146 -3.26 -12.79 -13.38
CA LEU A 146 -2.87 -12.31 -12.05
C LEU A 146 -2.79 -13.51 -11.10
N THR A 147 -1.65 -13.68 -10.44
CA THR A 147 -1.38 -14.76 -9.49
C THR A 147 -0.78 -14.19 -8.20
N MET A 148 -0.74 -14.99 -7.14
CA MET A 148 0.04 -14.67 -5.95
C MET A 148 1.42 -15.31 -6.05
N GLY A 149 2.45 -14.50 -5.87
CA GLY A 149 3.83 -14.99 -5.79
C GLY A 149 4.11 -15.68 -4.45
N GLY A 150 5.18 -16.47 -4.40
CA GLY A 150 5.59 -17.18 -3.17
C GLY A 150 5.91 -16.26 -1.99
N MET A 151 6.19 -14.97 -2.24
CA MET A 151 6.42 -13.94 -1.21
C MET A 151 5.15 -13.17 -0.81
N GLY A 152 3.97 -13.63 -1.21
CA GLY A 152 2.69 -13.06 -0.78
C GLY A 152 2.30 -11.73 -1.43
N TYR A 153 2.82 -11.40 -2.61
CA TYR A 153 2.37 -10.24 -3.39
C TYR A 153 1.85 -10.65 -4.76
N PRO A 154 0.95 -9.86 -5.38
CA PRO A 154 0.39 -10.17 -6.67
C PRO A 154 1.44 -10.08 -7.78
N ARG A 155 1.36 -11.00 -8.72
CA ARG A 155 2.25 -11.06 -9.89
C ARG A 155 1.43 -11.23 -11.16
N LEU A 156 1.88 -10.53 -12.20
CA LEU A 156 1.41 -10.69 -13.57
C LEU A 156 2.25 -11.74 -14.26
N VAL A 157 1.62 -12.79 -14.73
CA VAL A 157 2.28 -13.91 -15.42
C VAL A 157 1.70 -14.04 -16.82
N MET A 158 2.55 -14.01 -17.82
CA MET A 158 2.15 -14.20 -19.21
C MET A 158 1.73 -15.64 -19.44
N GLU A 159 0.48 -15.85 -19.87
CA GLU A 159 -0.04 -17.18 -20.24
C GLU A 159 0.12 -17.48 -21.72
N ARG A 160 -0.14 -16.47 -22.53
CA ARG A 160 -0.13 -16.58 -23.99
C ARG A 160 0.35 -15.26 -24.58
N CYS A 161 1.16 -15.36 -25.59
CA CYS A 161 1.62 -14.23 -26.37
C CYS A 161 1.64 -14.61 -27.85
N ASP A 162 0.92 -13.83 -28.65
CA ASP A 162 0.80 -14.00 -30.09
C ASP A 162 1.20 -12.70 -30.78
N THR A 163 1.82 -12.77 -31.92
CA THR A 163 2.17 -11.61 -32.75
C THR A 163 1.46 -11.69 -34.09
N LEU A 164 0.95 -10.57 -34.55
CA LEU A 164 0.31 -10.42 -35.85
C LEU A 164 1.01 -9.32 -36.65
N LEU A 165 1.46 -9.66 -37.82
CA LEU A 165 2.01 -8.68 -38.78
C LEU A 165 0.88 -7.82 -39.36
N GLY A 166 0.96 -6.49 -39.13
CA GLY A 166 0.00 -5.52 -39.69
C GLY A 166 0.41 -5.00 -41.07
N GLY A 167 1.70 -4.85 -41.32
CA GLY A 167 2.21 -4.36 -42.58
C GLY A 167 3.72 -4.56 -42.71
N ILE A 168 4.19 -4.81 -43.94
CA ILE A 168 5.61 -4.96 -44.24
C ILE A 168 5.97 -3.93 -45.31
N LYS A 169 7.02 -3.13 -45.03
CA LYS A 169 7.63 -2.23 -46.03
C LYS A 169 9.08 -2.65 -46.21
N VAL A 170 9.42 -3.12 -47.35
CA VAL A 170 10.78 -3.53 -47.70
C VAL A 170 11.42 -2.45 -48.56
N ARG A 171 12.55 -1.92 -48.12
CA ARG A 171 13.40 -1.03 -48.93
C ARG A 171 14.62 -1.82 -49.40
N LEU A 172 14.71 -1.97 -50.68
CA LEU A 172 15.90 -2.46 -51.33
C LEU A 172 16.50 -1.30 -52.18
N LEU A 173 17.82 -1.31 -52.30
CA LEU A 173 18.55 -0.34 -53.11
C LEU A 173 18.17 -0.36 -54.60
N ARG A 174 17.50 -1.39 -55.12
CA ARG A 174 16.95 -1.48 -56.48
C ARG A 174 15.83 -2.54 -56.58
N GLY A 175 14.60 -2.08 -56.63
CA GLY A 175 13.37 -2.76 -57.05
C GLY A 175 13.19 -4.26 -56.77
N LEU A 176 12.33 -4.61 -55.81
CA LEU A 176 11.97 -6.00 -55.52
C LEU A 176 10.60 -6.40 -56.04
N LEU A 177 10.54 -7.68 -56.46
CA LEU A 177 9.34 -8.34 -56.95
C LEU A 177 8.38 -8.71 -55.82
N PRO A 178 7.05 -8.68 -56.01
CA PRO A 178 6.03 -8.96 -54.98
C PRO A 178 6.05 -10.38 -54.39
N ILE A 179 6.79 -11.31 -54.97
CA ILE A 179 6.92 -12.67 -54.53
C ILE A 179 7.74 -12.80 -53.20
N VAL A 180 8.62 -11.84 -52.97
CA VAL A 180 9.47 -11.84 -51.75
C VAL A 180 8.66 -11.46 -50.51
N ASP A 181 7.62 -10.66 -50.66
CA ASP A 181 6.81 -10.18 -49.51
C ASP A 181 6.08 -11.31 -48.83
N ASN A 182 5.53 -12.29 -49.53
CA ASN A 182 4.79 -13.40 -48.94
C ASN A 182 5.71 -14.40 -48.22
N LEU A 183 6.88 -14.65 -48.78
CA LEU A 183 7.87 -15.56 -48.15
C LEU A 183 8.47 -14.92 -46.92
N LEU A 184 8.83 -13.64 -47.01
CA LEU A 184 9.33 -12.85 -45.87
C LEU A 184 8.29 -12.72 -44.74
N ALA A 185 7.03 -12.45 -45.08
CA ALA A 185 5.94 -12.44 -44.14
C ALA A 185 5.79 -13.76 -43.39
N SER A 186 5.90 -14.88 -44.09
CA SER A 186 5.84 -16.20 -43.48
C SER A 186 6.99 -16.47 -42.48
N VAL A 187 8.20 -16.06 -42.83
CA VAL A 187 9.37 -16.18 -41.95
C VAL A 187 9.24 -15.26 -40.73
N LEU A 188 8.88 -14.00 -40.95
CA LEU A 188 8.70 -13.02 -39.86
C LEU A 188 7.59 -13.43 -38.90
N ASN A 189 6.47 -13.93 -39.38
CA ASN A 189 5.39 -14.45 -38.55
C ASN A 189 5.81 -15.56 -37.59
N ARG A 190 6.83 -16.36 -37.97
CA ARG A 190 7.38 -17.43 -37.11
C ARG A 190 8.43 -16.90 -36.13
N LEU A 191 9.18 -15.88 -36.50
CA LEU A 191 10.30 -15.35 -35.70
C LEU A 191 9.87 -14.30 -34.70
N LEU A 192 8.95 -13.41 -35.08
CA LEU A 192 8.53 -12.27 -34.26
C LEU A 192 7.98 -12.66 -32.88
N PRO A 193 7.17 -13.74 -32.70
CA PRO A 193 6.74 -14.15 -31.37
C PRO A 193 7.93 -14.44 -30.46
N ASN A 194 8.93 -15.15 -30.97
CA ASN A 194 10.11 -15.55 -30.19
C ASN A 194 11.01 -14.35 -29.81
N LEU A 195 10.93 -13.27 -30.57
CA LEU A 195 11.71 -12.05 -30.32
C LEU A 195 10.98 -11.04 -29.44
N LEU A 196 9.68 -10.87 -29.66
CA LEU A 196 8.91 -9.79 -29.03
C LEU A 196 8.18 -10.22 -27.75
N CYS A 197 7.80 -11.50 -27.62
CA CYS A 197 7.16 -11.97 -26.40
C CYS A 197 8.08 -11.94 -25.16
N PRO A 198 9.39 -12.24 -25.24
CA PRO A 198 10.30 -12.05 -24.11
C PRO A 198 10.40 -10.58 -23.67
N VAL A 199 10.27 -9.61 -24.60
CA VAL A 199 10.24 -8.19 -24.26
C VAL A 199 9.04 -7.84 -23.41
N VAL A 200 7.87 -8.42 -23.72
CA VAL A 200 6.65 -8.26 -22.93
C VAL A 200 6.84 -8.88 -21.53
N ASP A 201 7.48 -10.03 -21.44
CA ASP A 201 7.72 -10.69 -20.16
C ASP A 201 8.67 -9.90 -19.26
N VAL A 202 9.72 -9.30 -19.83
CA VAL A 202 10.60 -8.37 -19.10
C VAL A 202 9.83 -7.14 -18.60
N ALA A 203 8.99 -6.54 -19.44
CA ALA A 203 8.18 -5.40 -19.03
C ALA A 203 7.20 -5.76 -17.89
N LEU A 204 6.58 -6.93 -17.96
CA LEU A 204 5.75 -7.47 -16.86
C LEU A 204 6.57 -7.73 -15.61
N GLY A 205 7.84 -8.17 -15.74
CA GLY A 205 8.77 -8.31 -14.63
C GLY A 205 8.99 -7.00 -13.87
N LEU A 206 9.23 -5.90 -14.58
CA LEU A 206 9.38 -4.57 -13.99
C LEU A 206 8.10 -4.10 -13.26
N VAL A 207 6.93 -4.41 -13.81
CA VAL A 207 5.65 -4.14 -13.13
C VAL A 207 5.50 -4.99 -11.88
N ASN A 208 5.92 -6.27 -11.93
CA ASN A 208 5.89 -7.17 -10.77
C ASN A 208 6.80 -6.68 -9.64
N ASP A 209 7.95 -6.10 -9.96
CA ASP A 209 8.82 -5.48 -8.95
C ASP A 209 8.11 -4.31 -8.24
N GLN A 210 7.40 -3.49 -8.99
CA GLN A 210 6.59 -2.41 -8.41
C GLN A 210 5.40 -2.94 -7.59
N LEU A 211 4.77 -4.03 -8.01
CA LEU A 211 3.73 -4.71 -7.23
C LEU A 211 4.27 -5.28 -5.92
N GLY A 212 5.52 -5.73 -5.91
CA GLY A 212 6.22 -6.23 -4.72
C GLY A 212 6.48 -5.17 -3.66
N LEU A 213 6.53 -3.88 -4.04
CA LEU A 213 6.75 -2.77 -3.09
C LEU A 213 5.61 -2.60 -2.08
N VAL A 214 4.43 -3.18 -2.33
CA VAL A 214 3.31 -3.15 -1.37
C VAL A 214 3.69 -3.77 -0.03
N ASN A 215 4.53 -4.79 -0.02
CA ASN A 215 5.00 -5.49 1.18
C ASN A 215 6.19 -4.80 1.86
N SER A 216 6.57 -3.60 1.42
CA SER A 216 7.69 -2.87 2.01
C SER A 216 7.33 -2.30 3.38
N LEU A 217 8.30 -2.36 4.30
CA LEU A 217 8.22 -1.68 5.59
C LEU A 217 8.32 -0.17 5.36
N VAL A 218 7.35 0.57 5.90
CA VAL A 218 7.37 2.03 5.84
C VAL A 218 7.59 2.58 7.25
N PRO A 219 8.67 3.34 7.51
CA PRO A 219 8.99 3.83 8.83
C PRO A 219 7.96 4.86 9.32
N LEU A 220 7.50 4.71 10.56
CA LEU A 220 6.69 5.67 11.31
C LEU A 220 7.56 6.63 12.17
N GLY A 221 8.86 6.69 11.90
CA GLY A 221 9.82 7.43 12.71
C GLY A 221 10.10 6.73 14.04
N LEU A 222 10.05 7.49 15.14
CA LEU A 222 10.27 6.94 16.50
C LEU A 222 9.20 5.93 16.94
N LEU A 223 8.09 5.84 16.21
CA LEU A 223 6.94 5.01 16.57
C LEU A 223 7.00 3.59 15.98
N GLY A 224 8.04 3.27 15.22
CA GLY A 224 8.17 1.96 14.59
C GLY A 224 8.04 2.00 13.09
N SER A 225 7.48 0.95 12.53
CA SER A 225 7.20 0.80 11.11
C SER A 225 5.82 0.20 10.89
N ILE A 226 5.25 0.48 9.73
CA ILE A 226 4.03 -0.15 9.25
C ILE A 226 4.35 -0.95 7.99
N GLN A 227 3.83 -2.17 7.92
CA GLN A 227 3.89 -3.02 6.75
C GLN A 227 2.50 -3.29 6.24
N TYR A 228 2.30 -3.10 4.94
CA TYR A 228 1.11 -3.52 4.24
C TYR A 228 1.36 -4.87 3.59
N THR A 229 0.47 -5.83 3.80
CA THR A 229 0.55 -7.15 3.18
C THR A 229 -0.71 -7.46 2.41
N VAL A 230 -0.57 -8.07 1.24
CA VAL A 230 -1.74 -8.47 0.44
C VAL A 230 -2.39 -9.68 1.08
N SER A 231 -3.67 -9.58 1.43
CA SER A 231 -4.39 -10.63 2.16
C SER A 231 -4.96 -11.72 1.28
N SER A 232 -5.24 -11.41 0.01
CA SER A 232 -5.87 -12.34 -0.94
C SER A 232 -5.48 -12.02 -2.37
N LEU A 233 -5.76 -12.95 -3.29
CA LEU A 233 -5.62 -12.68 -4.72
C LEU A 233 -6.49 -11.48 -5.11
N PRO A 234 -5.92 -10.45 -5.74
CA PRO A 234 -6.66 -9.27 -6.13
C PRO A 234 -7.85 -9.58 -7.03
N LEU A 235 -8.95 -8.88 -6.82
CA LEU A 235 -10.13 -8.99 -7.65
C LEU A 235 -9.99 -8.15 -8.90
N VAL A 236 -10.10 -8.79 -10.06
CA VAL A 236 -10.13 -8.09 -11.35
C VAL A 236 -11.58 -7.85 -11.75
N THR A 237 -11.95 -6.58 -11.93
CA THR A 237 -13.24 -6.17 -12.50
C THR A 237 -13.06 -5.67 -13.93
N GLY A 238 -14.11 -5.23 -14.60
CA GLY A 238 -13.98 -4.60 -15.93
C GLY A 238 -13.36 -3.19 -15.91
N GLN A 239 -13.32 -2.53 -14.74
CA GLN A 239 -12.89 -1.13 -14.59
C GLN A 239 -11.63 -0.96 -13.76
N PHE A 240 -11.46 -1.76 -12.72
CA PHE A 240 -10.36 -1.63 -11.76
C PHE A 240 -9.86 -3.00 -11.26
N LEU A 241 -8.68 -2.98 -10.72
CA LEU A 241 -8.08 -4.02 -9.91
C LEU A 241 -8.28 -3.66 -8.44
N GLU A 242 -8.87 -4.56 -7.64
CA GLU A 242 -9.06 -4.37 -6.20
C GLU A 242 -8.10 -5.28 -5.43
N VAL A 243 -7.31 -4.68 -4.55
CA VAL A 243 -6.29 -5.34 -3.72
C VAL A 243 -6.69 -5.19 -2.26
N ASP A 244 -6.90 -6.32 -1.59
CA ASP A 244 -7.17 -6.37 -0.17
C ASP A 244 -5.85 -6.38 0.61
N LEU A 245 -5.73 -5.47 1.58
CA LEU A 245 -4.53 -5.28 2.37
C LEU A 245 -4.79 -5.52 3.86
N ASN A 246 -3.87 -6.22 4.50
CA ASN A 246 -3.72 -6.23 5.95
C ASN A 246 -2.57 -5.32 6.35
N THR A 247 -2.59 -4.85 7.58
CA THR A 247 -1.55 -3.99 8.13
C THR A 247 -0.92 -4.62 9.35
N VAL A 248 0.39 -4.55 9.43
CA VAL A 248 1.17 -4.94 10.61
C VAL A 248 1.93 -3.71 11.08
N VAL A 249 1.70 -3.31 12.33
CA VAL A 249 2.44 -2.22 12.97
C VAL A 249 3.51 -2.83 13.86
N GLU A 250 4.78 -2.59 13.53
CA GLU A 250 5.92 -3.11 14.27
C GLU A 250 6.48 -2.08 15.23
N ARG A 251 6.94 -2.54 16.40
CA ARG A 251 7.59 -1.69 17.39
C ARG A 251 9.05 -1.47 17.05
N VAL A 252 9.58 -0.29 17.32
CA VAL A 252 11.01 -0.08 17.54
C VAL A 252 11.34 -0.51 18.98
N ALA A 253 11.41 -1.81 19.25
CA ALA A 253 12.19 -2.28 20.37
C ALA A 253 13.58 -2.53 19.82
N GLY A 254 14.60 -1.85 20.36
CA GLY A 254 15.97 -1.96 19.91
C GLY A 254 16.45 -3.41 19.81
N GLY A 255 16.56 -3.88 18.60
CA GLY A 255 17.00 -5.20 18.20
C GLY A 255 16.40 -5.54 16.85
N LEU A 256 17.24 -5.85 15.88
CA LEU A 256 16.85 -6.57 14.68
C LEU A 256 16.12 -7.83 15.10
N VAL A 257 14.79 -7.80 15.10
CA VAL A 257 14.00 -9.01 15.24
C VAL A 257 13.84 -9.54 13.81
N ASP A 258 14.66 -10.53 13.46
CA ASP A 258 14.35 -11.48 12.40
C ASP A 258 12.95 -12.03 12.72
N TYR A 259 11.97 -11.65 11.92
CA TYR A 259 10.69 -12.33 11.91
C TYR A 259 10.83 -13.63 11.12
N PRO A 260 10.88 -14.78 11.77
CA PRO A 260 10.39 -15.98 11.12
C PRO A 260 8.88 -15.78 10.93
N LEU A 261 8.36 -16.12 9.78
CA LEU A 261 6.95 -16.31 9.47
C LEU A 261 6.29 -17.22 10.55
N GLY A 262 5.92 -16.71 11.69
CA GLY A 262 5.44 -17.47 12.81
C GLY A 262 4.72 -16.61 13.83
N ARG A 263 3.40 -16.67 13.76
CA ARG A 263 2.37 -16.33 14.74
C ARG A 263 2.65 -15.08 15.57
N PRO A 264 1.88 -14.00 15.37
CA PRO A 264 1.81 -12.95 16.35
C PRO A 264 1.38 -13.58 17.69
N GLU A 265 2.14 -13.34 18.75
CA GLU A 265 1.69 -13.62 20.10
C GLU A 265 0.28 -13.05 20.26
N ALA A 266 -0.60 -13.84 20.85
CA ALA A 266 -2.00 -13.52 21.04
C ALA A 266 -2.15 -12.30 21.97
N VAL A 267 -2.00 -11.12 21.40
CA VAL A 267 -2.57 -9.89 21.97
C VAL A 267 -4.07 -10.07 21.84
N PRO A 268 -4.88 -9.85 22.92
CA PRO A 268 -6.32 -9.88 22.78
C PRO A 268 -6.71 -8.93 21.64
N MET A 269 -7.07 -9.50 20.51
CA MET A 269 -7.47 -8.73 19.35
C MET A 269 -8.80 -8.07 19.70
N LEU A 270 -8.85 -6.75 19.63
CA LEU A 270 -10.11 -6.02 19.61
C LEU A 270 -11.02 -6.68 18.56
N PRO A 271 -12.33 -6.83 18.84
CA PRO A 271 -13.26 -7.40 17.86
C PRO A 271 -13.14 -6.62 16.58
N ARG A 272 -12.79 -7.32 15.49
CA ARG A 272 -12.62 -6.68 14.18
C ARG A 272 -13.97 -6.37 13.59
N VAL A 273 -14.16 -5.15 13.16
CA VAL A 273 -15.37 -4.67 12.48
C VAL A 273 -15.21 -4.91 10.98
N PRO A 274 -16.19 -5.54 10.31
CA PRO A 274 -16.18 -5.69 8.86
C PRO A 274 -16.13 -4.33 8.17
N MET A 275 -15.24 -4.19 7.19
CA MET A 275 -15.17 -2.98 6.38
C MET A 275 -16.37 -2.92 5.43
N PRO A 276 -17.15 -1.83 5.38
CA PRO A 276 -18.22 -1.67 4.42
C PRO A 276 -17.64 -1.62 2.99
N PRO A 277 -18.46 -1.97 1.97
CA PRO A 277 -18.02 -1.86 0.59
C PRO A 277 -17.69 -0.40 0.25
N LEU A 278 -16.58 -0.21 -0.47
CA LEU A 278 -16.22 1.13 -0.94
C LEU A 278 -17.27 1.67 -1.92
N PRO A 279 -17.53 2.98 -1.91
CA PRO A 279 -18.41 3.60 -2.88
C PRO A 279 -17.87 3.38 -4.31
N PRO A 280 -18.74 3.50 -5.34
CA PRO A 280 -18.30 3.40 -6.72
C PRO A 280 -17.14 4.35 -7.00
N MET A 281 -16.11 3.84 -7.70
CA MET A 281 -14.98 4.68 -8.09
C MET A 281 -15.38 5.57 -9.26
N PRO A 282 -15.20 6.90 -9.18
CA PRO A 282 -15.45 7.81 -10.30
C PRO A 282 -14.55 7.48 -11.50
N ASP A 283 -15.06 7.62 -12.72
CA ASP A 283 -14.28 7.35 -13.93
C ASP A 283 -13.05 8.28 -14.08
N THR A 284 -13.09 9.43 -13.42
CA THR A 284 -12.00 10.41 -13.39
C THR A 284 -10.89 10.05 -12.40
N SER A 285 -11.16 9.14 -11.46
CA SER A 285 -10.20 8.76 -10.42
C SER A 285 -9.22 7.70 -10.92
N SER A 286 -7.93 7.91 -10.63
CA SER A 286 -6.86 6.94 -10.93
C SER A 286 -6.88 5.76 -9.97
N SER A 287 -7.21 6.02 -8.70
CA SER A 287 -7.22 5.03 -7.62
C SER A 287 -8.19 5.44 -6.51
N GLN A 288 -8.54 4.48 -5.68
CA GLN A 288 -9.34 4.67 -4.48
C GLN A 288 -8.77 3.79 -3.36
N LEU A 289 -8.42 4.39 -2.23
CA LEU A 289 -7.94 3.69 -1.04
C LEU A 289 -8.99 3.78 0.07
N GLY A 290 -9.47 2.66 0.53
CA GLY A 290 -10.28 2.55 1.73
C GLY A 290 -9.44 2.10 2.91
N LEU A 291 -9.55 2.77 4.05
CA LEU A 291 -8.92 2.40 5.31
C LEU A 291 -10.01 2.06 6.32
N SER A 292 -9.92 0.90 6.95
CA SER A 292 -10.92 0.45 7.91
C SER A 292 -10.73 1.08 9.29
N VAL A 293 -11.77 1.02 10.10
CA VAL A 293 -11.68 1.37 11.53
C VAL A 293 -10.66 0.48 12.27
N ASN A 294 -10.49 -0.77 11.82
CA ASN A 294 -9.50 -1.68 12.40
C ASN A 294 -8.06 -1.18 12.20
N PHE A 295 -7.78 -0.65 11.00
CA PHE A 295 -6.49 -0.02 10.70
C PHE A 295 -6.22 1.16 11.64
N LEU A 296 -7.18 2.09 11.77
CA LEU A 296 -7.05 3.26 12.65
C LEU A 296 -6.88 2.84 14.10
N SER A 297 -7.67 1.87 14.56
CA SER A 297 -7.58 1.31 15.93
C SER A 297 -6.23 0.66 16.19
N SER A 298 -5.65 -0.03 15.20
CA SER A 298 -4.32 -0.64 15.32
C SER A 298 -3.22 0.42 15.46
N VAL A 299 -3.30 1.51 14.71
CA VAL A 299 -2.36 2.65 14.80
C VAL A 299 -2.44 3.31 16.18
N ILE A 300 -3.64 3.68 16.63
CA ILE A 300 -3.85 4.32 17.94
C ILE A 300 -3.43 3.40 19.08
N SER A 301 -3.72 2.09 18.97
CA SER A 301 -3.31 1.09 19.96
C SER A 301 -1.78 0.93 20.03
N ALA A 302 -1.10 1.03 18.89
CA ALA A 302 0.36 0.99 18.86
C ALA A 302 0.97 2.23 19.57
N LEU A 303 0.41 3.41 19.36
CA LEU A 303 0.82 4.64 20.04
C LEU A 303 0.60 4.54 21.56
N GLN A 304 -0.57 4.03 21.98
CA GLN A 304 -0.90 3.84 23.38
C GLN A 304 0.07 2.86 24.07
N LYS A 305 0.37 1.73 23.44
CA LYS A 305 1.29 0.73 24.01
C LYS A 305 2.74 1.22 24.16
N GLN A 306 3.12 2.25 23.40
CA GLN A 306 4.44 2.87 23.50
C GLN A 306 4.48 4.00 24.55
N GLY A 307 3.38 4.27 25.25
CA GLY A 307 3.28 5.36 26.21
C GLY A 307 3.31 6.76 25.57
N VAL A 308 3.11 6.87 24.26
CA VAL A 308 3.15 8.15 23.54
C VAL A 308 1.94 9.04 23.88
N LEU A 309 0.90 8.43 24.40
CA LEU A 309 -0.32 9.13 24.87
C LEU A 309 -0.24 9.52 26.35
N ASP A 310 0.85 9.17 27.05
CA ASP A 310 1.07 9.54 28.44
C ASP A 310 1.75 10.91 28.51
N LEU A 311 1.39 11.72 29.50
CA LEU A 311 1.90 13.07 29.65
C LEU A 311 2.06 13.43 31.12
N ASP A 312 3.24 13.89 31.49
CA ASP A 312 3.53 14.45 32.81
C ASP A 312 3.58 15.98 32.70
N ILE A 313 2.78 16.68 33.53
CA ILE A 313 2.67 18.13 33.54
C ILE A 313 3.11 18.65 34.92
N SER A 314 4.14 19.47 34.94
CA SER A 314 4.62 20.20 36.12
C SER A 314 4.19 21.65 36.10
N SER A 315 4.27 22.28 37.26
CA SER A 315 3.97 23.71 37.42
C SER A 315 4.88 24.56 36.51
N GLY A 316 4.28 25.50 35.79
CA GLY A 316 5.00 26.42 34.88
C GLY A 316 5.39 25.86 33.53
N MET A 317 5.07 24.60 33.23
CA MET A 317 5.37 23.98 31.94
C MET A 317 4.55 24.59 30.80
N PHE A 318 3.32 25.02 31.09
CA PHE A 318 2.41 25.67 30.16
C PHE A 318 1.97 27.01 30.71
N PRO A 319 2.35 28.17 30.10
CA PRO A 319 2.04 29.51 30.57
C PRO A 319 0.53 29.81 30.65
N GLU A 320 -0.26 29.12 29.80
CA GLU A 320 -1.71 29.27 29.71
C GLU A 320 -2.45 28.60 30.88
N LEU A 321 -1.81 27.69 31.58
CA LEU A 321 -2.37 27.03 32.75
C LEU A 321 -2.07 27.81 34.01
N PRO A 322 -2.99 27.82 34.99
CA PRO A 322 -2.68 28.35 36.31
C PRO A 322 -1.54 27.55 36.94
N PRO A 323 -0.76 28.13 37.85
CA PRO A 323 0.29 27.41 38.56
C PRO A 323 -0.29 26.15 39.24
N LEU A 324 0.30 25.01 38.91
CA LEU A 324 -0.12 23.72 39.50
C LEU A 324 0.47 23.59 40.91
N THR A 325 -0.25 24.15 41.88
CA THR A 325 0.13 24.16 43.29
C THR A 325 -1.03 23.70 44.18
N THR A 326 -0.71 23.26 45.40
CA THR A 326 -1.73 22.94 46.41
C THR A 326 -2.58 24.15 46.79
N LEU A 327 -2.03 25.37 46.67
CA LEU A 327 -2.78 26.60 46.93
C LEU A 327 -3.83 26.84 45.82
N THR A 328 -3.44 26.71 44.57
CA THR A 328 -4.34 26.90 43.42
C THR A 328 -5.45 25.85 43.45
N LEU A 329 -5.09 24.58 43.69
CA LEU A 329 -6.07 23.51 43.80
C LEU A 329 -6.95 23.65 45.05
N GLY A 330 -6.36 24.10 46.14
CA GLY A 330 -7.08 24.38 47.41
C GLY A 330 -8.12 25.49 47.31
N ALA A 331 -7.96 26.43 46.38
CA ALA A 331 -8.98 27.44 46.09
C ALA A 331 -10.24 26.81 45.44
N LEU A 332 -10.07 25.70 44.68
CA LEU A 332 -11.18 24.96 44.12
C LEU A 332 -11.71 23.90 45.09
N ILE A 333 -10.82 23.25 45.81
CA ILE A 333 -11.11 22.10 46.71
C ILE A 333 -10.61 22.47 48.13
N PRO A 334 -11.46 22.97 49.01
CA PRO A 334 -11.07 23.40 50.35
C PRO A 334 -10.40 22.32 51.23
N ALA A 335 -10.69 21.03 50.96
CA ALA A 335 -10.04 19.90 51.60
C ALA A 335 -8.52 19.84 51.30
N VAL A 336 -8.08 20.26 50.10
CA VAL A 336 -6.67 20.34 49.78
C VAL A 336 -5.98 21.42 50.62
N PHE A 337 -6.59 22.59 50.76
CA PHE A 337 -6.06 23.67 51.60
C PHE A 337 -5.91 23.26 53.06
N LYS A 338 -6.87 22.50 53.60
CA LYS A 338 -6.79 21.99 54.96
C LYS A 338 -5.65 20.99 55.13
N ALA A 339 -5.42 20.14 54.14
CA ALA A 339 -4.36 19.14 54.20
C ALA A 339 -2.96 19.72 53.95
N TYR A 340 -2.89 20.79 53.09
CA TYR A 340 -1.65 21.43 52.66
C TYR A 340 -1.82 22.97 52.76
N PRO A 341 -1.69 23.55 53.96
CA PRO A 341 -1.81 25.00 54.15
C PRO A 341 -0.66 25.80 53.49
N GLU A 342 0.48 25.12 53.27
CA GLU A 342 1.62 25.70 52.55
C GLU A 342 1.53 25.40 51.06
N SER A 343 1.94 26.36 50.21
CA SER A 343 1.99 26.14 48.76
C SER A 343 3.06 25.11 48.44
N ARG A 344 2.68 23.99 47.79
CA ARG A 344 3.54 22.96 47.26
C ARG A 344 3.28 22.78 45.81
N GLU A 345 4.30 22.42 45.05
CA GLU A 345 4.16 22.10 43.64
C GLU A 345 3.41 20.78 43.46
N LEU A 346 2.62 20.73 42.39
CA LEU A 346 1.92 19.53 41.95
C LEU A 346 2.52 19.03 40.64
N LEU A 347 2.57 17.70 40.53
CA LEU A 347 2.83 17.02 39.30
C LEU A 347 1.58 16.28 38.89
N LEU A 348 1.08 16.53 37.68
CA LEU A 348 -0.06 15.85 37.11
C LEU A 348 0.45 14.80 36.13
N LYS A 349 0.18 13.52 36.42
CA LYS A 349 0.51 12.39 35.54
C LYS A 349 -0.75 11.93 34.84
N ILE A 350 -0.80 12.12 33.53
CA ILE A 350 -1.88 11.62 32.68
C ILE A 350 -1.37 10.37 32.00
N ALA A 351 -2.09 9.26 32.15
CA ALA A 351 -1.78 8.00 31.50
C ALA A 351 -3.02 7.44 30.80
N VAL A 352 -2.80 6.77 29.67
CA VAL A 352 -3.84 6.12 28.89
C VAL A 352 -3.66 4.60 29.00
N PRO A 353 -4.25 3.94 30.03
CA PRO A 353 -3.96 2.53 30.34
C PRO A 353 -4.55 1.54 29.34
N LYS A 354 -5.58 1.95 28.59
CA LYS A 354 -6.27 1.11 27.61
C LYS A 354 -6.23 1.73 26.24
N ALA A 355 -6.20 0.88 25.22
CA ALA A 355 -6.27 1.36 23.84
C ALA A 355 -7.58 2.12 23.60
N PRO A 356 -7.52 3.35 23.06
CA PRO A 356 -8.71 4.10 22.70
C PRO A 356 -9.56 3.38 21.65
N VAL A 357 -10.88 3.60 21.71
CA VAL A 357 -11.84 3.01 20.78
C VAL A 357 -12.13 4.02 19.68
N VAL A 358 -11.92 3.60 18.44
CA VAL A 358 -12.19 4.44 17.25
C VAL A 358 -13.51 4.02 16.62
N THR A 359 -14.38 4.98 16.35
CA THR A 359 -15.61 4.81 15.58
C THR A 359 -15.66 5.84 14.46
N LEU A 360 -16.17 5.44 13.29
CA LEU A 360 -16.35 6.33 12.16
C LEU A 360 -17.82 6.71 12.04
N LYS A 361 -18.11 7.99 11.93
CA LYS A 361 -19.41 8.56 11.64
C LYS A 361 -19.34 9.33 10.32
N LYS A 362 -20.47 9.69 9.77
CA LYS A 362 -20.50 10.44 8.52
C LYS A 362 -19.63 11.72 8.64
N ASN A 363 -18.61 11.81 7.82
CA ASN A 363 -17.64 12.92 7.71
C ASN A 363 -16.76 13.18 8.94
N LYS A 364 -16.75 12.32 9.95
CA LYS A 364 -15.89 12.48 11.14
C LYS A 364 -15.53 11.15 11.79
N GLY A 365 -14.38 11.10 12.45
CA GLY A 365 -14.05 10.05 13.39
C GLY A 365 -14.35 10.47 14.81
N VAL A 366 -14.63 9.50 15.67
CA VAL A 366 -14.73 9.71 17.13
C VAL A 366 -13.77 8.75 17.80
N ILE A 367 -12.90 9.27 18.65
CA ILE A 367 -11.97 8.49 19.46
C ILE A 367 -12.41 8.59 20.91
N GLN A 368 -12.84 7.47 21.47
CA GLN A 368 -13.16 7.38 22.89
C GLN A 368 -11.91 6.95 23.66
N LEU A 369 -11.50 7.79 24.60
CA LEU A 369 -10.29 7.67 25.36
C LEU A 369 -10.65 7.61 26.85
N THR A 370 -10.14 6.61 27.56
CA THR A 370 -10.17 6.56 29.02
C THR A 370 -8.75 6.80 29.52
N ALA A 371 -8.54 7.94 30.18
CA ALA A 371 -7.28 8.31 30.79
C ALA A 371 -7.40 8.31 32.31
N THR A 372 -6.28 8.13 32.98
CA THR A 372 -6.15 8.36 34.43
C THR A 372 -5.28 9.60 34.63
N ALA A 373 -5.70 10.46 35.55
CA ALA A 373 -4.94 11.62 35.96
C ALA A 373 -4.60 11.53 37.45
N GLU A 374 -3.34 11.26 37.74
CA GLU A 374 -2.85 11.22 39.12
C GLU A 374 -2.23 12.56 39.48
N VAL A 375 -2.77 13.19 40.52
CA VAL A 375 -2.23 14.43 41.05
C VAL A 375 -1.27 14.11 42.20
N MET A 376 0.01 14.41 41.99
CA MET A 376 1.08 14.16 42.98
C MET A 376 1.51 15.47 43.64
N VAL A 377 1.67 15.44 44.95
CA VAL A 377 2.27 16.56 45.69
C VAL A 377 3.76 16.32 45.82
N ILE A 378 4.55 17.33 45.48
CA ILE A 378 6.02 17.26 45.62
C ILE A 378 6.38 17.84 47.01
N HIS A 379 7.01 17.00 47.82
CA HIS A 379 7.50 17.38 49.12
C HIS A 379 8.94 17.95 49.05
N PRO A 380 9.39 18.72 50.07
CA PRO A 380 10.73 19.34 50.05
C PRO A 380 11.90 18.36 49.88
N ASN A 381 11.68 17.08 50.15
CA ASN A 381 12.69 16.01 49.97
C ASN A 381 12.58 15.30 48.61
N ASP A 382 11.97 15.93 47.61
CA ASP A 382 11.65 15.36 46.30
C ASP A 382 10.81 14.06 46.35
N THR A 383 10.19 13.77 47.49
CA THR A 383 9.26 12.67 47.61
C THR A 383 7.91 13.06 47.01
N GLN A 384 7.39 12.23 46.14
CA GLN A 384 6.09 12.45 45.51
C GLN A 384 5.03 11.62 46.27
N LYS A 385 3.92 12.26 46.65
CA LYS A 385 2.80 11.59 47.30
C LYS A 385 1.52 11.84 46.52
N SER A 386 0.78 10.79 46.24
CA SER A 386 -0.50 10.89 45.54
C SER A 386 -1.53 11.65 46.39
N LEU A 387 -2.10 12.69 45.84
CA LEU A 387 -3.18 13.46 46.40
C LEU A 387 -4.52 12.84 46.04
N CYS A 388 -4.76 12.66 44.74
CA CYS A 388 -5.95 11.98 44.22
C CYS A 388 -5.67 11.38 42.86
N LEU A 389 -6.48 10.39 42.50
CA LEU A 389 -6.53 9.74 41.23
C LEU A 389 -7.90 9.97 40.60
N LEU A 390 -7.92 10.55 39.43
CA LEU A 390 -9.12 10.79 38.64
C LEU A 390 -9.15 9.85 37.43
N ASN A 391 -10.35 9.42 37.06
CA ASN A 391 -10.61 8.79 35.77
C ASN A 391 -11.24 9.86 34.85
N ILE A 392 -10.76 9.92 33.60
CA ILE A 392 -11.19 10.86 32.60
C ILE A 392 -11.67 10.09 31.39
N ASP A 393 -12.96 10.12 31.12
CA ASP A 393 -13.53 9.58 29.88
C ASP A 393 -13.72 10.73 28.91
N ALA A 394 -12.93 10.75 27.83
CA ALA A 394 -12.94 11.80 26.83
C ALA A 394 -13.40 11.26 25.48
N ALA A 395 -14.27 12.03 24.82
CA ALA A 395 -14.63 11.85 23.43
C ALA A 395 -13.90 12.90 22.59
N LEU A 396 -13.07 12.44 21.64
CA LEU A 396 -12.31 13.28 20.74
C LEU A 396 -12.88 13.18 19.32
N LEU A 397 -13.04 14.32 18.66
CA LEU A 397 -13.36 14.39 17.24
C LEU A 397 -12.09 14.27 16.44
N ALA A 398 -12.03 13.30 15.53
CA ALA A 398 -10.92 13.10 14.61
C ALA A 398 -11.28 13.60 13.21
N GLN A 399 -10.41 14.42 12.65
CA GLN A 399 -10.43 14.86 11.27
C GLN A 399 -9.24 14.23 10.54
N PHE A 400 -9.45 13.88 9.28
CA PHE A 400 -8.47 13.18 8.45
C PHE A 400 -8.11 14.05 7.25
N SER A 401 -6.82 14.11 6.94
CA SER A 401 -6.31 14.74 5.71
C SER A 401 -5.17 13.90 5.14
N VAL A 402 -4.87 14.07 3.87
CA VAL A 402 -3.73 13.41 3.23
C VAL A 402 -2.75 14.49 2.78
N GLU A 403 -1.52 14.38 3.25
CA GLU A 403 -0.40 15.24 2.84
C GLU A 403 0.88 14.39 2.74
N ASP A 404 1.70 14.63 1.73
CA ASP A 404 2.98 13.93 1.52
C ASP A 404 2.86 12.39 1.56
N HIS A 405 1.83 11.84 0.93
CA HIS A 405 1.51 10.41 0.94
C HIS A 405 1.27 9.81 2.34
N LYS A 406 0.83 10.62 3.29
CA LYS A 406 0.53 10.21 4.66
C LYS A 406 -0.89 10.63 5.03
N LEU A 407 -1.58 9.74 5.74
CA LEU A 407 -2.83 10.06 6.42
C LEU A 407 -2.50 10.80 7.72
N LYS A 408 -2.83 12.08 7.79
CA LYS A 408 -2.74 12.90 9.00
C LYS A 408 -4.06 12.87 9.75
N ILE A 409 -3.96 12.80 11.05
CA ILE A 409 -5.10 12.78 11.96
C ILE A 409 -4.96 13.98 12.90
N SER A 410 -5.99 14.80 12.97
CA SER A 410 -6.10 15.92 13.90
C SER A 410 -7.27 15.67 14.83
N VAL A 411 -7.06 15.85 16.12
CA VAL A 411 -8.08 15.61 17.14
C VAL A 411 -8.42 16.91 17.91
N SER A 412 -9.70 17.04 18.25
CA SER A 412 -10.23 18.09 19.12
C SER A 412 -11.14 17.48 20.18
N LEU A 413 -11.28 18.16 21.31
CA LEU A 413 -12.13 17.70 22.39
C LEU A 413 -13.61 17.91 22.04
N GLU A 414 -14.43 16.87 22.16
CA GLU A 414 -15.88 16.94 22.05
C GLU A 414 -16.53 16.98 23.44
N LYS A 415 -16.09 16.07 24.32
CA LYS A 415 -16.66 15.93 25.68
C LYS A 415 -15.67 15.27 26.62
N THR A 416 -15.73 15.63 27.90
CA THR A 416 -15.04 14.96 28.99
C THR A 416 -16.01 14.66 30.13
N ASP A 417 -15.90 13.49 30.71
CA ASP A 417 -16.57 13.11 31.94
C ASP A 417 -15.50 12.69 32.97
N LEU A 418 -15.60 13.22 34.18
CA LEU A 418 -14.66 12.95 35.27
C LEU A 418 -15.27 12.06 36.32
N SER A 419 -14.43 11.23 36.94
CA SER A 419 -14.80 10.48 38.16
C SER A 419 -13.62 10.37 39.12
N LEU A 420 -13.88 10.45 40.40
CA LEU A 420 -12.88 10.29 41.46
C LEU A 420 -12.68 8.80 41.71
N VAL A 421 -11.46 8.30 41.54
CA VAL A 421 -11.10 6.91 41.81
C VAL A 421 -10.63 6.75 43.23
N SER A 422 -9.74 7.62 43.69
CA SER A 422 -9.23 7.63 45.07
C SER A 422 -8.74 9.02 45.48
N SER A 423 -8.76 9.32 46.77
CA SER A 423 -8.26 10.56 47.30
C SER A 423 -7.67 10.37 48.70
N SER A 424 -6.52 10.98 48.95
CA SER A 424 -5.88 10.98 50.29
C SER A 424 -6.47 12.02 51.25
N ILE A 425 -7.31 12.90 50.71
CA ILE A 425 -7.94 14.00 51.50
C ILE A 425 -9.44 13.81 51.72
N GLY A 426 -9.97 12.62 51.39
CA GLY A 426 -11.40 12.30 51.43
C GLY A 426 -12.14 12.68 50.14
N ASP A 427 -13.44 12.43 50.11
CA ASP A 427 -14.29 12.74 48.99
C ASP A 427 -14.49 14.24 48.81
N PHE A 428 -14.51 14.72 47.58
CA PHE A 428 -14.77 16.11 47.23
C PHE A 428 -15.55 16.18 45.91
N ASP A 429 -16.16 17.32 45.66
CA ASP A 429 -16.90 17.59 44.44
C ASP A 429 -15.94 17.81 43.26
N ILE A 430 -15.92 16.84 42.33
CA ILE A 430 -15.05 16.88 41.16
C ILE A 430 -15.54 17.81 40.05
N SER A 431 -16.81 18.27 40.09
CA SER A 431 -17.36 19.16 39.07
C SER A 431 -16.57 20.49 39.01
N LEU A 432 -15.97 20.88 40.11
CA LEU A 432 -15.11 22.07 40.20
C LEU A 432 -13.81 21.92 39.39
N LEU A 433 -13.40 20.69 39.07
CA LEU A 433 -12.20 20.40 38.28
C LEU A 433 -12.47 20.29 36.78
N GLU A 434 -13.73 20.17 36.33
CA GLU A 434 -14.08 19.95 34.92
C GLU A 434 -13.49 21.05 34.03
N THR A 435 -13.61 22.30 34.42
CA THR A 435 -13.07 23.46 33.67
C THR A 435 -11.53 23.41 33.61
N LEU A 436 -10.88 23.04 34.70
CA LEU A 436 -9.42 22.94 34.77
C LEU A 436 -8.91 21.79 33.91
N VAL A 437 -9.56 20.62 34.00
CA VAL A 437 -9.21 19.44 33.19
C VAL A 437 -9.46 19.70 31.70
N GLY A 438 -10.58 20.32 31.32
CA GLY A 438 -10.84 20.75 29.96
C GLY A 438 -9.73 21.66 29.42
N LYS A 439 -9.29 22.62 30.21
CA LYS A 439 -8.19 23.52 29.83
C LYS A 439 -6.84 22.79 29.73
N ILE A 440 -6.57 21.83 30.59
CA ILE A 440 -5.37 20.98 30.50
C ILE A 440 -5.39 20.14 29.22
N PHE A 441 -6.55 19.61 28.83
CA PHE A 441 -6.69 18.89 27.58
C PHE A 441 -6.40 19.80 26.38
N ASP A 442 -6.98 20.99 26.33
CA ASP A 442 -6.83 21.94 25.21
C ASP A 442 -5.40 22.47 25.08
N VAL A 443 -4.72 22.75 26.19
CA VAL A 443 -3.41 23.40 26.17
C VAL A 443 -2.24 22.44 26.15
N ALA A 444 -2.38 21.29 26.78
CA ALA A 444 -1.28 20.33 26.95
C ALA A 444 -1.52 19.02 26.23
N PHE A 445 -2.61 18.31 26.52
CA PHE A 445 -2.83 16.95 26.04
C PHE A 445 -3.10 16.88 24.52
N LEU A 446 -4.06 17.67 24.01
CA LEU A 446 -4.41 17.67 22.59
C LEU A 446 -3.27 18.15 21.69
N PRO A 447 -2.52 19.22 22.02
CA PRO A 447 -1.35 19.61 21.22
C PRO A 447 -0.28 18.52 21.19
N ALA A 448 -0.01 17.84 22.31
CA ALA A 448 0.93 16.71 22.34
C ALA A 448 0.46 15.55 21.45
N MET A 449 -0.81 15.17 21.57
CA MET A 449 -1.42 14.14 20.74
C MET A 449 -1.41 14.51 19.25
N ASN A 450 -1.78 15.73 18.91
CA ASN A 450 -1.77 16.24 17.54
C ASN A 450 -0.35 16.32 16.96
N SER A 451 0.66 16.62 17.78
CA SER A 451 2.07 16.58 17.35
C SER A 451 2.50 15.19 16.89
N VAL A 452 1.97 14.15 17.50
CA VAL A 452 2.26 12.76 17.15
C VAL A 452 1.44 12.30 15.95
N LEU A 453 0.12 12.47 16.01
CA LEU A 453 -0.82 12.06 14.96
C LEU A 453 -0.64 12.88 13.67
N GLY A 454 -0.27 14.14 13.78
CA GLY A 454 0.00 15.03 12.65
C GLY A 454 1.25 14.68 11.85
N ARG A 455 2.17 13.84 12.39
CA ARG A 455 3.27 13.26 11.60
C ARG A 455 2.77 12.37 10.48
N GLY A 456 1.55 11.89 10.60
CA GLY A 456 0.83 11.09 9.62
C GLY A 456 1.28 9.64 9.56
N VAL A 457 0.36 8.81 9.12
CA VAL A 457 0.58 7.39 8.84
C VAL A 457 0.86 7.22 7.36
N PRO A 458 2.00 6.66 6.96
CA PRO A 458 2.32 6.44 5.55
C PRO A 458 1.27 5.56 4.87
N LEU A 459 0.85 5.95 3.68
CA LEU A 459 -0.07 5.17 2.84
C LEU A 459 0.69 4.09 2.05
N PRO A 460 0.01 3.01 1.61
CA PRO A 460 0.65 1.93 0.89
C PRO A 460 1.23 2.41 -0.45
N LYS A 461 2.45 1.99 -0.74
CA LYS A 461 3.11 2.26 -2.02
C LYS A 461 2.82 1.12 -2.98
N LEU A 462 2.07 1.39 -4.02
CA LEU A 462 1.76 0.42 -5.07
C LEU A 462 1.70 1.14 -6.42
N LEU A 463 2.43 0.65 -7.41
CA LEU A 463 2.43 1.16 -8.80
C LEU A 463 2.63 2.68 -8.91
N ASN A 464 3.41 3.28 -8.02
CA ASN A 464 3.67 4.73 -7.96
C ASN A 464 2.39 5.59 -7.92
N ILE A 465 1.32 5.08 -7.28
CA ILE A 465 0.09 5.84 -7.10
C ILE A 465 0.38 7.04 -6.20
N ASP A 466 -0.04 8.21 -6.67
CA ASP A 466 0.09 9.47 -5.93
C ASP A 466 -1.20 9.79 -5.18
N PHE A 467 -1.10 9.93 -3.85
CA PHE A 467 -2.21 10.33 -2.98
C PHE A 467 -2.14 11.80 -2.54
N THR A 468 -1.22 12.60 -3.08
CA THR A 468 -0.97 13.99 -2.61
C THR A 468 -2.22 14.88 -2.73
N SER A 469 -3.06 14.63 -3.73
CA SER A 469 -4.31 15.37 -3.96
C SER A 469 -5.56 14.53 -3.65
N ALA A 470 -5.43 13.54 -2.76
CA ALA A 470 -6.54 12.65 -2.45
C ALA A 470 -7.64 13.38 -1.65
N GLU A 471 -8.87 13.22 -2.09
CA GLU A 471 -10.05 13.62 -1.32
C GLU A 471 -10.35 12.56 -0.25
N VAL A 472 -10.55 13.00 0.98
CA VAL A 472 -10.83 12.12 2.13
C VAL A 472 -12.31 12.14 2.43
N ASN A 473 -12.96 10.97 2.31
CA ASN A 473 -14.37 10.78 2.66
C ASN A 473 -14.49 9.79 3.81
N VAL A 474 -15.12 10.18 4.91
CA VAL A 474 -15.37 9.31 6.06
C VAL A 474 -16.78 8.73 5.97
N ILE A 475 -16.84 7.41 5.94
CA ILE A 475 -18.08 6.62 5.84
C ILE A 475 -18.39 6.06 7.23
N GLU A 476 -19.65 6.10 7.62
CA GLU A 476 -20.12 5.53 8.88
C GLU A 476 -19.98 4.00 8.89
N VAL A 477 -19.46 3.49 10.02
CA VAL A 477 -19.24 2.06 10.27
C VAL A 477 -19.76 1.69 11.64
#